data_db95bff38cfceedcc86029414ae81b20
#
_entry.id   db95bff38cfceedcc86029414ae81b20
#
_cell.length_a   1.000
_cell.length_b   1.000
_cell.length_c   1.000
_cell.angle_alpha   90.00
_cell.angle_beta   90.00
_cell.angle_gamma   90.00
#
_symmetry.space_group_name_H-M   'P 1'
#
loop_
_entity.id
_entity.type
_entity.pdbx_description
1 polymer ?
#
loop_
_entity_poly.entity_id
_entity_poly.type
_entity_poly.pdbx_seq_one_letter_code
_entity_poly.pdbx_strand_id
1 'polypeptide(L)'
;LLKLKKRKKIIQGGTSAGKTFGILPILIDRALRTSGLEISVVSESIPHLRRGALKDFLKIMMMTNRYNDVQYNKSMLKYSFANGSYIEFFSIESADKLRGARRHTLYVNEANNIPFEAYNQLSIRTSGDIWIDFNPTSSFWAHTEVQDNEDADFLKLTYLDNEALPETIVQDIEKAKHKALTSTYWNNWWNVYGLGEIGSLEGACIKDWKLIDLPNEARLLCHGMDFGYTNDPSSLIALYKYNNAY
;
A
#
# COMPACT_ATOMS: atom_id res chain seq x y z
N LEU A 1 -1.89 15.46 -5.34
CA LEU A 1 -1.97 15.17 -3.90
C LEU A 1 -2.63 16.31 -3.10
N LEU A 2 -2.23 17.56 -3.27
CA LEU A 2 -2.77 18.72 -2.52
C LEU A 2 -4.28 18.97 -2.74
N LYS A 3 -4.87 18.42 -3.78
CA LYS A 3 -6.31 18.52 -4.07
C LYS A 3 -7.17 17.57 -3.23
N LEU A 4 -6.57 16.56 -2.60
CA LEU A 4 -7.28 15.59 -1.76
C LEU A 4 -7.68 16.26 -0.43
N LYS A 5 -8.98 16.27 -0.11
CA LYS A 5 -9.55 17.03 1.01
C LYS A 5 -10.14 16.16 2.11
N LYS A 6 -10.58 14.94 1.75
CA LYS A 6 -11.21 14.04 2.69
C LYS A 6 -10.18 13.45 3.66
N ARG A 7 -10.68 12.88 4.76
CA ARG A 7 -9.86 12.33 5.85
C ARG A 7 -8.93 11.23 5.37
N LYS A 8 -9.43 10.28 4.58
CA LYS A 8 -8.65 9.18 4.00
C LYS A 8 -8.23 9.55 2.58
N LYS A 9 -6.96 9.44 2.29
CA LYS A 9 -6.36 9.78 1.00
C LYS A 9 -5.65 8.55 0.45
N ILE A 10 -6.28 7.91 -0.54
CA ILE A 10 -5.83 6.67 -1.14
C ILE A 10 -5.09 7.01 -2.43
N ILE A 11 -3.82 6.62 -2.51
CA ILE A 11 -2.95 6.88 -3.64
C ILE A 11 -2.49 5.54 -4.23
N GLN A 12 -3.24 5.08 -5.20
CA GLN A 12 -2.89 3.92 -6.01
C GLN A 12 -1.93 4.35 -7.13
N GLY A 13 -0.94 3.54 -7.46
CA GLY A 13 -0.14 3.89 -8.62
C GLY A 13 0.94 2.89 -8.96
N GLY A 14 1.41 3.04 -10.19
CA GLY A 14 2.48 2.25 -10.75
C GLY A 14 3.84 2.47 -10.07
N THR A 15 4.85 1.77 -10.58
CA THR A 15 6.22 2.00 -10.14
C THR A 15 6.69 3.39 -10.56
N SER A 16 7.60 3.95 -9.80
CA SER A 16 8.21 5.26 -10.11
C SER A 16 7.23 6.45 -10.24
N ALA A 17 5.95 6.27 -9.86
CA ALA A 17 4.95 7.34 -9.86
C ALA A 17 5.21 8.44 -8.81
N GLY A 18 6.25 8.30 -7.99
CA GLY A 18 6.64 9.31 -7.01
C GLY A 18 5.71 9.41 -5.79
N LYS A 19 4.89 8.40 -5.49
CA LYS A 19 3.90 8.41 -4.40
C LYS A 19 4.51 8.82 -3.05
N THR A 20 5.46 8.04 -2.56
CA THR A 20 6.14 8.29 -1.28
C THR A 20 6.84 9.64 -1.26
N PHE A 21 7.55 9.97 -2.34
CA PHE A 21 8.29 11.22 -2.48
C PHE A 21 7.38 12.45 -2.63
N GLY A 22 6.13 12.26 -3.03
CA GLY A 22 5.10 13.31 -3.07
C GLY A 22 4.36 13.49 -1.75
N ILE A 23 4.14 12.40 -0.97
CA ILE A 23 3.42 12.45 0.31
C ILE A 23 4.31 13.04 1.42
N LEU A 24 5.55 12.56 1.54
CA LEU A 24 6.45 12.96 2.63
C LEU A 24 6.68 14.47 2.74
N PRO A 25 6.91 15.25 1.66
CA PRO A 25 7.04 16.70 1.77
C PRO A 25 5.79 17.38 2.36
N ILE A 26 4.59 16.87 2.06
CA ILE A 26 3.33 17.38 2.62
C ILE A 26 3.30 17.15 4.12
N LEU A 27 3.70 15.96 4.58
CA LEU A 27 3.75 15.62 6.01
C LEU A 27 4.81 16.44 6.74
N ILE A 28 5.98 16.64 6.14
CA ILE A 28 7.06 17.49 6.68
C ILE A 28 6.60 18.94 6.80
N ASP A 29 5.99 19.50 5.77
CA ASP A 29 5.47 20.88 5.80
C ASP A 29 4.42 21.06 6.90
N ARG A 30 3.50 20.10 7.04
CA ARG A 30 2.51 20.10 8.13
C ARG A 30 3.15 20.05 9.51
N ALA A 31 4.14 19.18 9.72
CA ALA A 31 4.86 19.07 10.98
C ALA A 31 5.62 20.36 11.33
N LEU A 32 6.12 21.10 10.33
CA LEU A 32 6.80 22.37 10.52
C LEU A 32 5.83 23.51 10.85
N ARG A 33 4.63 23.51 10.27
CA ARG A 33 3.64 24.62 10.44
C ARG A 33 2.74 24.44 11.65
N THR A 34 2.52 23.20 12.10
CA THR A 34 1.59 22.89 13.20
C THR A 34 2.39 22.44 14.42
N SER A 35 2.24 23.11 15.54
CA SER A 35 2.89 22.73 16.78
C SER A 35 2.26 21.47 17.40
N GLY A 36 3.10 20.59 17.94
CA GLY A 36 2.66 19.39 18.64
C GLY A 36 2.00 18.32 17.75
N LEU A 37 2.20 18.38 16.43
CA LEU A 37 1.61 17.42 15.49
C LEU A 37 2.35 16.08 15.55
N GLU A 38 1.61 15.02 15.79
CA GLU A 38 2.10 13.64 15.87
C GLU A 38 1.79 12.90 14.57
N ILE A 39 2.83 12.55 13.81
CA ILE A 39 2.72 11.85 12.54
C ILE A 39 3.39 10.48 12.65
N SER A 40 2.66 9.43 12.31
CA SER A 40 3.18 8.06 12.25
C SER A 40 3.22 7.58 10.80
N VAL A 41 4.38 7.09 10.38
CA VAL A 41 4.60 6.40 9.11
C VAL A 41 4.78 4.92 9.40
N VAL A 42 3.92 4.09 8.83
CA VAL A 42 3.92 2.64 9.06
C VAL A 42 4.14 1.87 7.78
N SER A 43 4.87 0.78 7.84
CA SER A 43 5.04 -0.19 6.77
C SER A 43 5.08 -1.61 7.33
N GLU A 44 5.17 -2.61 6.46
CA GLU A 44 5.20 -4.03 6.83
C GLU A 44 6.32 -4.35 7.84
N SER A 45 7.55 -3.93 7.55
CA SER A 45 8.73 -4.25 8.37
C SER A 45 9.71 -3.09 8.50
N ILE A 46 10.55 -3.11 9.54
CA ILE A 46 11.62 -2.11 9.73
C ILE A 46 12.66 -2.12 8.59
N PRO A 47 13.12 -3.27 8.06
CA PRO A 47 13.99 -3.27 6.90
C PRO A 47 13.36 -2.60 5.67
N HIS A 48 12.06 -2.77 5.48
CA HIS A 48 11.31 -2.14 4.39
C HIS A 48 11.28 -0.62 4.55
N LEU A 49 10.90 -0.13 5.73
CA LEU A 49 10.93 1.31 6.07
C LEU A 49 12.30 1.94 5.83
N ARG A 50 13.37 1.30 6.30
CA ARG A 50 14.74 1.82 6.16
C ARG A 50 15.21 1.93 4.72
N ARG A 51 14.74 1.05 3.82
CA ARG A 51 15.07 1.10 2.39
C ARG A 51 14.14 2.03 1.59
N GLY A 52 12.92 2.24 2.07
CA GLY A 52 11.87 3.03 1.44
C GLY A 52 11.62 4.38 2.15
N ALA A 53 10.47 4.50 2.79
CA ALA A 53 9.94 5.78 3.29
C ALA A 53 10.88 6.54 4.24
N LEU A 54 11.60 5.86 5.13
CA LEU A 54 12.56 6.52 6.02
C LEU A 54 13.76 7.09 5.25
N LYS A 55 14.29 6.32 4.29
CA LYS A 55 15.39 6.79 3.44
C LYS A 55 14.97 8.03 2.65
N ASP A 56 13.78 8.00 2.06
CA ASP A 56 13.25 9.13 1.29
C ASP A 56 12.99 10.34 2.18
N PHE A 57 12.45 10.15 3.38
CA PHE A 57 12.29 11.21 4.38
C PHE A 57 13.61 11.90 4.70
N LEU A 58 14.64 11.13 5.06
CA LEU A 58 15.97 11.69 5.38
C LEU A 58 16.58 12.42 4.17
N LYS A 59 16.43 11.86 2.97
CA LYS A 59 16.88 12.49 1.73
C LYS A 59 16.18 13.84 1.50
N ILE A 60 14.85 13.91 1.65
CA ILE A 60 14.09 15.15 1.51
C ILE A 60 14.53 16.18 2.54
N MET A 61 14.69 15.79 3.81
CA MET A 61 15.15 16.68 4.86
C MET A 61 16.54 17.27 4.58
N MET A 62 17.47 16.45 4.07
CA MET A 62 18.82 16.88 3.68
C MET A 62 18.78 17.81 2.46
N MET A 63 18.04 17.42 1.39
CA MET A 63 17.92 18.22 0.17
C MET A 63 17.29 19.60 0.40
N THR A 64 16.44 19.71 1.41
CA THR A 64 15.76 20.96 1.78
C THR A 64 16.47 21.75 2.88
N ASN A 65 17.68 21.32 3.29
CA ASN A 65 18.46 21.90 4.40
C ASN A 65 17.68 21.98 5.73
N ARG A 66 16.79 21.02 5.96
CA ARG A 66 15.97 20.93 7.19
C ARG A 66 16.44 19.83 8.13
N TYR A 67 17.41 19.02 7.73
CA TYR A 67 17.94 17.93 8.55
C TYR A 67 18.83 18.46 9.68
N ASN A 68 18.58 17.97 10.89
CA ASN A 68 19.43 18.20 12.06
C ASN A 68 19.58 16.86 12.81
N ASP A 69 20.82 16.38 12.96
CA ASP A 69 21.12 15.08 13.58
C ASP A 69 20.66 15.01 15.05
N VAL A 70 20.70 16.12 15.80
CA VAL A 70 20.21 16.18 17.19
C VAL A 70 18.71 15.93 17.30
N GLN A 71 17.95 16.24 16.26
CA GLN A 71 16.49 16.05 16.19
C GLN A 71 16.09 14.62 15.77
N TYR A 72 17.04 13.80 15.32
CA TYR A 72 16.77 12.46 14.83
C TYR A 72 17.21 11.38 15.81
N ASN A 73 16.26 10.72 16.46
CA ASN A 73 16.49 9.54 17.27
C ASN A 73 16.54 8.28 16.39
N LYS A 74 17.76 7.77 16.13
CA LYS A 74 18.02 6.63 15.23
C LYS A 74 17.51 5.29 15.77
N SER A 75 17.45 5.13 17.10
CA SER A 75 16.95 3.89 17.71
C SER A 75 15.42 3.81 17.69
N MET A 76 14.74 4.92 17.92
CA MET A 76 13.30 5.01 17.88
C MET A 76 12.75 5.28 16.47
N LEU A 77 13.61 5.58 15.50
CA LEU A 77 13.26 6.03 14.16
C LEU A 77 12.26 7.22 14.19
N LYS A 78 12.59 8.21 15.02
CA LYS A 78 11.74 9.37 15.29
C LYS A 78 12.51 10.66 15.05
N TYR A 79 11.93 11.55 14.24
CA TYR A 79 12.43 12.90 14.02
C TYR A 79 11.54 13.91 14.75
N SER A 80 12.10 14.69 15.66
CA SER A 80 11.40 15.69 16.48
C SER A 80 11.72 17.10 16.01
N PHE A 81 10.70 17.89 15.68
CA PHE A 81 10.84 19.27 15.24
C PHE A 81 10.88 20.22 16.45
N ALA A 82 11.47 21.42 16.27
CA ALA A 82 11.63 22.40 17.34
C ALA A 82 10.28 22.91 17.92
N ASN A 83 9.18 22.81 17.16
CA ASN A 83 7.84 23.19 17.57
C ASN A 83 7.07 22.10 18.35
N GLY A 84 7.76 21.02 18.75
CA GLY A 84 7.17 19.90 19.48
C GLY A 84 6.47 18.84 18.62
N SER A 85 6.36 19.06 17.29
CA SER A 85 5.87 18.05 16.36
C SER A 85 6.89 16.94 16.14
N TYR A 86 6.44 15.78 15.68
CA TYR A 86 7.35 14.71 15.29
C TYR A 86 6.81 13.85 14.16
N ILE A 87 7.73 13.21 13.47
CA ILE A 87 7.45 12.12 12.54
C ILE A 87 8.18 10.86 13.03
N GLU A 88 7.44 9.80 13.32
CA GLU A 88 7.98 8.50 13.71
C GLU A 88 7.73 7.44 12.65
N PHE A 89 8.62 6.46 12.58
CA PHE A 89 8.54 5.35 11.66
C PHE A 89 8.53 4.03 12.43
N PHE A 90 7.59 3.14 12.13
CA PHE A 90 7.54 1.82 12.76
C PHE A 90 6.89 0.79 11.83
N SER A 91 7.06 -0.50 12.16
CA SER A 91 6.42 -1.60 11.43
C SER A 91 5.19 -2.13 12.16
N ILE A 92 4.35 -2.85 11.42
CA ILE A 92 3.18 -3.53 12.00
C ILE A 92 3.54 -4.61 13.03
N GLU A 93 4.78 -5.08 13.04
CA GLU A 93 5.30 -6.01 14.06
C GLU A 93 5.38 -5.37 15.47
N SER A 94 5.33 -4.04 15.56
CA SER A 94 5.38 -3.29 16.82
C SER A 94 4.01 -3.23 17.48
N ALA A 95 3.58 -4.33 18.13
CA ALA A 95 2.25 -4.48 18.73
C ALA A 95 1.86 -3.32 19.67
N ASP A 96 2.81 -2.81 20.47
CA ASP A 96 2.57 -1.70 21.40
C ASP A 96 2.20 -0.40 20.67
N LYS A 97 2.84 -0.12 19.54
CA LYS A 97 2.55 1.07 18.71
C LYS A 97 1.25 0.94 17.94
N LEU A 98 0.85 -0.29 17.59
CA LEU A 98 -0.44 -0.54 16.97
C LEU A 98 -1.60 -0.27 17.93
N ARG A 99 -1.48 -0.70 19.19
CA ARG A 99 -2.57 -0.72 20.17
C ARG A 99 -2.55 0.43 21.17
N GLY A 100 -1.40 1.03 21.44
CA GLY A 100 -1.20 1.99 22.54
C GLY A 100 -1.23 3.46 22.12
N ALA A 101 -0.55 3.84 21.06
CA ALA A 101 -0.32 5.24 20.72
C ALA A 101 -1.45 5.85 19.89
N ARG A 102 -1.91 7.04 20.27
CA ARG A 102 -2.76 7.90 19.43
C ARG A 102 -1.88 8.78 18.55
N ARG A 103 -2.41 9.27 17.46
CA ARG A 103 -1.73 10.17 16.52
C ARG A 103 -2.68 11.13 15.83
N HIS A 104 -2.14 12.21 15.31
CA HIS A 104 -2.91 13.16 14.51
C HIS A 104 -2.97 12.75 13.04
N THR A 105 -1.86 12.24 12.50
CA THR A 105 -1.77 11.84 11.10
C THR A 105 -1.10 10.46 10.98
N LEU A 106 -1.68 9.62 10.14
CA LEU A 106 -1.16 8.30 9.79
C LEU A 106 -0.76 8.28 8.32
N TYR A 107 0.38 7.70 8.02
CA TYR A 107 0.76 7.35 6.65
C TYR A 107 1.06 5.84 6.59
N VAL A 108 0.24 5.12 5.85
CA VAL A 108 0.36 3.68 5.59
C VAL A 108 1.09 3.52 4.26
N ASN A 109 2.37 3.22 4.34
CA ASN A 109 3.25 3.07 3.18
C ASN A 109 3.26 1.62 2.70
N GLU A 110 3.01 1.43 1.40
CA GLU A 110 2.87 0.12 0.75
C GLU A 110 1.80 -0.75 1.42
N ALA A 111 0.61 -0.19 1.49
CA ALA A 111 -0.54 -0.74 2.22
C ALA A 111 -0.97 -2.16 1.76
N ASN A 112 -0.63 -2.55 0.52
CA ASN A 112 -0.89 -3.89 0.01
C ASN A 112 -0.17 -5.01 0.79
N ASN A 113 0.87 -4.67 1.57
CA ASN A 113 1.61 -5.61 2.42
C ASN A 113 1.15 -5.56 3.90
N ILE A 114 0.11 -4.78 4.22
CA ILE A 114 -0.37 -4.58 5.58
C ILE A 114 -1.74 -5.23 5.74
N PRO A 115 -1.94 -6.14 6.72
CA PRO A 115 -3.25 -6.73 7.00
C PRO A 115 -4.29 -5.67 7.39
N PHE A 116 -5.56 -5.89 6.99
CA PHE A 116 -6.66 -4.99 7.32
C PHE A 116 -6.80 -4.77 8.83
N GLU A 117 -6.64 -5.80 9.64
CA GLU A 117 -6.72 -5.70 11.10
C GLU A 117 -5.70 -4.69 11.66
N ALA A 118 -4.45 -4.71 11.17
CA ALA A 118 -3.42 -3.76 11.57
C ALA A 118 -3.79 -2.33 11.15
N TYR A 119 -4.25 -2.13 9.92
CA TYR A 119 -4.75 -0.84 9.45
C TYR A 119 -5.91 -0.35 10.32
N ASN A 120 -6.89 -1.18 10.62
CA ASN A 120 -8.05 -0.83 11.43
C ASN A 120 -7.65 -0.37 12.82
N GLN A 121 -6.73 -1.10 13.50
CA GLN A 121 -6.18 -0.71 14.80
C GLN A 121 -5.49 0.66 14.77
N LEU A 122 -4.79 0.98 13.69
CA LEU A 122 -4.13 2.28 13.51
C LEU A 122 -5.13 3.40 13.19
N SER A 123 -6.11 3.12 12.32
CA SER A 123 -7.11 4.07 11.85
C SER A 123 -7.97 4.61 12.99
N ILE A 124 -8.48 3.74 13.87
CA ILE A 124 -9.32 4.14 15.03
C ILE A 124 -8.56 4.98 16.07
N ARG A 125 -7.22 4.99 16.02
CA ARG A 125 -6.34 5.79 16.90
C ARG A 125 -5.76 7.02 16.21
N THR A 126 -6.23 7.33 15.01
CA THR A 126 -5.81 8.49 14.23
C THR A 126 -6.94 9.52 14.23
N SER A 127 -6.69 10.70 14.82
CA SER A 127 -7.70 11.74 14.95
C SER A 127 -7.91 12.59 13.69
N GLY A 128 -6.90 12.71 12.84
CA GLY A 128 -6.89 13.51 11.61
C GLY A 128 -6.73 12.66 10.36
N ASP A 129 -5.86 13.10 9.47
CA ASP A 129 -5.69 12.53 8.14
C ASP A 129 -5.02 11.16 8.12
N ILE A 130 -5.45 10.32 7.18
CA ILE A 130 -4.87 9.02 6.88
C ILE A 130 -4.47 9.01 5.41
N TRP A 131 -3.18 8.81 5.15
CA TRP A 131 -2.60 8.63 3.82
C TRP A 131 -2.31 7.16 3.60
N ILE A 132 -2.67 6.64 2.44
CA ILE A 132 -2.51 5.22 2.09
C ILE A 132 -1.93 5.16 0.69
N ASP A 133 -0.72 4.60 0.52
CA ASP A 133 -0.19 4.39 -0.82
C ASP A 133 0.12 2.90 -1.07
N PHE A 134 0.00 2.50 -2.32
CA PHE A 134 0.31 1.13 -2.74
C PHE A 134 0.48 1.00 -4.26
N ASN A 135 1.11 -0.10 -4.66
CA ASN A 135 1.03 -0.62 -6.01
C ASN A 135 -0.08 -1.68 -6.07
N PRO A 136 -1.00 -1.61 -7.03
CA PRO A 136 -2.19 -2.46 -7.07
C PRO A 136 -1.89 -3.85 -7.64
N THR A 137 -1.03 -4.63 -6.98
CA THR A 137 -0.64 -5.98 -7.43
C THR A 137 -1.82 -6.94 -7.47
N SER A 138 -2.79 -6.73 -6.58
CA SER A 138 -4.08 -7.43 -6.54
C SER A 138 -5.11 -6.56 -5.83
N SER A 139 -6.39 -6.92 -5.90
CA SER A 139 -7.42 -6.29 -5.07
C SER A 139 -7.21 -6.69 -3.60
N PHE A 140 -7.36 -5.73 -2.69
CA PHE A 140 -7.21 -5.95 -1.23
C PHE A 140 -8.06 -4.93 -0.46
N TRP A 141 -8.00 -4.94 0.87
CA TRP A 141 -8.86 -4.16 1.75
C TRP A 141 -8.94 -2.65 1.45
N ALA A 142 -7.92 -2.03 0.85
CA ALA A 142 -8.01 -0.62 0.48
C ALA A 142 -9.09 -0.38 -0.58
N HIS A 143 -9.30 -1.36 -1.48
CA HIS A 143 -10.34 -1.31 -2.51
C HIS A 143 -11.72 -1.69 -1.94
N THR A 144 -11.78 -2.75 -1.10
CA THR A 144 -13.06 -3.32 -0.65
C THR A 144 -13.65 -2.63 0.58
N GLU A 145 -12.79 -2.09 1.46
CA GLU A 145 -13.22 -1.57 2.77
C GLU A 145 -13.07 -0.06 2.92
N VAL A 146 -12.25 0.60 2.08
CA VAL A 146 -11.89 2.00 2.30
C VAL A 146 -12.23 2.91 1.14
N GLN A 147 -12.00 2.50 -0.09
CA GLN A 147 -12.05 3.35 -1.28
C GLN A 147 -13.41 4.02 -1.50
N ASP A 148 -14.49 3.27 -1.26
CA ASP A 148 -15.85 3.74 -1.50
C ASP A 148 -16.48 4.46 -0.29
N ASN A 149 -15.71 4.70 0.77
CA ASN A 149 -16.20 5.42 1.94
C ASN A 149 -16.39 6.91 1.63
N GLU A 150 -17.42 7.52 2.22
CA GLU A 150 -17.72 8.95 2.05
C GLU A 150 -16.56 9.86 2.46
N ASP A 151 -15.73 9.43 3.42
CA ASP A 151 -14.58 10.16 3.95
C ASP A 151 -13.25 9.82 3.22
N ALA A 152 -13.31 9.15 2.06
CA ALA A 152 -12.14 8.77 1.27
C ALA A 152 -12.06 9.51 -0.07
N ASP A 153 -10.87 10.04 -0.37
CA ASP A 153 -10.46 10.50 -1.70
C ASP A 153 -9.56 9.44 -2.34
N PHE A 154 -9.75 9.17 -3.62
CA PHE A 154 -8.95 8.25 -4.39
C PHE A 154 -8.20 8.98 -5.51
N LEU A 155 -6.91 8.68 -5.65
CA LEU A 155 -6.06 9.20 -6.72
C LEU A 155 -5.22 8.06 -7.31
N LYS A 156 -5.27 7.92 -8.64
CA LYS A 156 -4.38 7.03 -9.37
C LYS A 156 -3.25 7.83 -9.99
N LEU A 157 -2.02 7.35 -9.82
CA LEU A 157 -0.80 7.95 -10.38
C LEU A 157 -0.03 6.92 -11.22
N THR A 158 0.62 7.42 -12.25
CA THR A 158 1.50 6.64 -13.12
C THR A 158 2.90 7.26 -13.14
N TYR A 159 3.84 6.60 -13.79
CA TYR A 159 5.19 7.15 -14.01
C TYR A 159 5.17 8.50 -14.78
N LEU A 160 4.11 8.75 -15.59
CA LEU A 160 3.94 10.00 -16.34
C LEU A 160 3.62 11.20 -15.45
N ASP A 161 3.12 10.96 -14.22
CA ASP A 161 2.85 12.01 -13.24
C ASP A 161 4.10 12.43 -12.46
N ASN A 162 5.25 11.79 -12.72
CA ASN A 162 6.52 12.08 -12.07
C ASN A 162 7.47 12.80 -13.00
N GLU A 163 7.39 14.13 -13.07
CA GLU A 163 8.22 14.98 -13.91
C GLU A 163 9.72 14.88 -13.60
N ALA A 164 10.10 14.43 -12.42
CA ALA A 164 11.50 14.27 -11.99
C ALA A 164 12.09 12.90 -12.36
N LEU A 165 11.33 12.04 -13.02
CA LEU A 165 11.79 10.70 -13.37
C LEU A 165 12.85 10.73 -14.47
N PRO A 166 14.04 10.10 -14.27
CA PRO A 166 15.05 10.01 -15.32
C PRO A 166 14.51 9.33 -16.57
N GLU A 167 14.87 9.87 -17.73
CA GLU A 167 14.42 9.35 -19.04
C GLU A 167 14.77 7.87 -19.24
N THR A 168 15.91 7.42 -18.72
CA THR A 168 16.32 6.01 -18.76
C THR A 168 15.31 5.08 -18.08
N ILE A 169 14.73 5.52 -16.95
CA ILE A 169 13.70 4.75 -16.25
C ILE A 169 12.39 4.75 -17.06
N VAL A 170 12.03 5.89 -17.65
CA VAL A 170 10.86 5.99 -18.53
C VAL A 170 10.98 5.02 -19.70
N GLN A 171 12.15 4.99 -20.37
CA GLN A 171 12.43 4.08 -21.48
C GLN A 171 12.32 2.61 -21.05
N ASP A 172 12.80 2.24 -19.86
CA ASP A 172 12.70 0.87 -19.38
C ASP A 172 11.24 0.46 -19.07
N ILE A 173 10.44 1.37 -18.55
CA ILE A 173 9.00 1.16 -18.37
C ILE A 173 8.28 1.01 -19.73
N GLU A 174 8.61 1.85 -20.70
CA GLU A 174 8.03 1.78 -22.06
C GLU A 174 8.43 0.49 -22.81
N LYS A 175 9.64 -0.04 -22.59
CA LYS A 175 10.02 -1.36 -23.12
C LYS A 175 9.10 -2.47 -22.59
N ALA A 176 8.68 -2.39 -21.33
CA ALA A 176 7.74 -3.36 -20.76
C ALA A 176 6.37 -3.29 -21.44
N LYS A 177 5.89 -2.10 -21.81
CA LYS A 177 4.67 -1.89 -22.62
C LYS A 177 4.72 -2.64 -23.94
N HIS A 178 5.83 -2.58 -24.66
CA HIS A 178 5.98 -3.33 -25.91
C HIS A 178 5.94 -4.86 -25.70
N LYS A 179 6.58 -5.35 -24.64
CA LYS A 179 6.55 -6.78 -24.29
C LYS A 179 5.15 -7.25 -23.88
N ALA A 180 4.33 -6.35 -23.33
CA ALA A 180 2.95 -6.64 -22.92
C ALA A 180 2.05 -7.08 -24.09
N LEU A 181 2.39 -6.72 -25.33
CA LEU A 181 1.63 -7.10 -26.52
C LEU A 181 1.70 -8.61 -26.83
N THR A 182 2.73 -9.30 -26.36
CA THR A 182 2.98 -10.72 -26.70
C THR A 182 3.13 -11.64 -25.48
N SER A 183 3.03 -11.12 -24.27
CA SER A 183 3.23 -11.89 -23.02
C SER A 183 2.24 -11.50 -21.96
N THR A 184 1.51 -12.50 -21.45
CA THR A 184 0.56 -12.32 -20.33
C THR A 184 1.26 -11.79 -19.07
N TYR A 185 2.45 -12.29 -18.77
CA TYR A 185 3.27 -11.78 -17.67
C TYR A 185 3.55 -10.28 -17.82
N TRP A 186 4.09 -9.85 -18.98
CA TRP A 186 4.39 -8.46 -19.21
C TRP A 186 3.14 -7.58 -19.32
N ASN A 187 2.01 -8.15 -19.77
CA ASN A 187 0.74 -7.44 -19.77
C ASN A 187 0.26 -7.15 -18.34
N ASN A 188 0.30 -8.15 -17.44
CA ASN A 188 -0.02 -7.94 -16.03
C ASN A 188 0.97 -6.96 -15.37
N TRP A 189 2.26 -7.10 -15.65
CA TRP A 189 3.29 -6.17 -15.15
C TRP A 189 3.00 -4.73 -15.61
N TRP A 190 2.69 -4.54 -16.89
CA TRP A 190 2.35 -3.23 -17.45
C TRP A 190 1.09 -2.63 -16.81
N ASN A 191 0.04 -3.41 -16.63
CA ASN A 191 -1.17 -2.95 -15.96
C ASN A 191 -0.88 -2.46 -14.55
N VAL A 192 -0.15 -3.22 -13.74
CA VAL A 192 0.17 -2.87 -12.36
C VAL A 192 1.16 -1.72 -12.27
N TYR A 193 2.31 -1.88 -12.90
CA TYR A 193 3.46 -1.00 -12.67
C TYR A 193 3.56 0.16 -13.65
N GLY A 194 3.02 0.01 -14.85
CA GLY A 194 2.91 1.07 -15.85
C GLY A 194 1.66 1.92 -15.64
N LEU A 195 0.50 1.29 -15.69
CA LEU A 195 -0.80 1.98 -15.67
C LEU A 195 -1.37 2.20 -14.26
N GLY A 196 -0.84 1.54 -13.24
CA GLY A 196 -1.38 1.59 -11.89
C GLY A 196 -2.78 0.94 -11.78
N GLU A 197 -3.09 0.00 -12.66
CA GLU A 197 -4.35 -0.78 -12.64
C GLU A 197 -4.20 -2.02 -11.75
N ILE A 198 -5.33 -2.54 -11.28
CA ILE A 198 -5.32 -3.75 -10.44
C ILE A 198 -4.83 -4.93 -11.29
N GLY A 199 -3.78 -5.59 -10.80
CA GLY A 199 -3.21 -6.78 -11.42
C GLY A 199 -4.05 -8.02 -11.21
N SER A 200 -3.85 -9.00 -12.08
CA SER A 200 -4.34 -10.35 -11.87
C SER A 200 -3.34 -11.14 -11.01
N LEU A 201 -3.84 -12.03 -10.16
CA LEU A 201 -2.99 -12.96 -9.44
C LEU A 201 -2.20 -13.82 -10.44
N GLU A 202 -0.87 -13.71 -10.43
CA GLU A 202 -0.03 -14.61 -11.21
C GLU A 202 -0.19 -16.04 -10.66
N GLY A 203 -0.42 -16.99 -11.57
CA GLY A 203 -0.59 -18.41 -11.19
C GLY A 203 -2.04 -18.83 -10.92
N ALA A 204 -3.04 -17.95 -11.10
CA ALA A 204 -4.43 -18.40 -11.07
C ALA A 204 -4.68 -19.41 -12.20
N CYS A 205 -4.78 -20.70 -11.85
CA CYS A 205 -5.08 -21.78 -12.79
C CYS A 205 -6.50 -21.66 -13.36
N ILE A 206 -7.43 -21.11 -12.58
CA ILE A 206 -8.83 -20.91 -12.95
C ILE A 206 -9.08 -19.41 -13.07
N LYS A 207 -9.44 -18.97 -14.27
CA LYS A 207 -9.82 -17.58 -14.59
C LYS A 207 -11.31 -17.52 -14.86
N ASP A 208 -11.88 -16.33 -14.77
CA ASP A 208 -13.28 -16.06 -15.11
C ASP A 208 -14.31 -16.88 -14.30
N TRP A 209 -13.94 -17.24 -13.06
CA TRP A 209 -14.86 -17.92 -12.14
C TRP A 209 -15.97 -16.96 -11.66
N LYS A 210 -17.13 -17.54 -11.36
CA LYS A 210 -18.27 -16.80 -10.79
C LYS A 210 -18.70 -17.45 -9.49
N LEU A 211 -19.08 -16.63 -8.53
CA LEU A 211 -19.74 -17.10 -7.32
C LEU A 211 -21.24 -17.31 -7.65
N ILE A 212 -21.71 -18.53 -7.48
CA ILE A 212 -23.11 -18.89 -7.68
C ILE A 212 -23.55 -19.79 -6.54
N ASP A 213 -24.87 -19.84 -6.29
CA ASP A 213 -25.45 -20.85 -5.41
C ASP A 213 -25.26 -22.24 -6.02
N LEU A 214 -25.01 -23.24 -5.17
CA LEU A 214 -24.84 -24.61 -5.64
C LEU A 214 -26.18 -25.13 -6.21
N PRO A 215 -26.26 -25.50 -7.49
CA PRO A 215 -27.48 -26.06 -8.08
C PRO A 215 -27.90 -27.37 -7.40
N ASN A 216 -29.18 -27.56 -7.17
CA ASN A 216 -29.72 -28.77 -6.51
C ASN A 216 -29.35 -30.08 -7.23
N GLU A 217 -29.18 -30.03 -8.57
CA GLU A 217 -28.81 -31.18 -9.41
C GLU A 217 -27.30 -31.41 -9.45
N ALA A 218 -26.48 -30.57 -8.79
CA ALA A 218 -25.04 -30.74 -8.77
C ALA A 218 -24.64 -31.96 -7.95
N ARG A 219 -23.89 -32.87 -8.61
CA ARG A 219 -23.47 -34.12 -8.00
C ARG A 219 -22.06 -33.96 -7.44
N LEU A 220 -21.88 -34.18 -6.14
CA LEU A 220 -20.57 -34.27 -5.50
C LEU A 220 -19.74 -35.40 -6.12
N LEU A 221 -18.52 -35.10 -6.52
CA LEU A 221 -17.56 -36.07 -7.05
C LEU A 221 -16.53 -36.47 -6.03
N CYS A 222 -15.85 -35.51 -5.44
CA CYS A 222 -14.80 -35.76 -4.45
C CYS A 222 -14.55 -34.50 -3.62
N HIS A 223 -13.78 -34.69 -2.56
CA HIS A 223 -13.17 -33.62 -1.78
C HIS A 223 -11.65 -33.63 -2.02
N GLY A 224 -11.06 -32.43 -2.13
CA GLY A 224 -9.63 -32.23 -2.12
C GLY A 224 -9.23 -31.45 -0.87
N MET A 225 -8.15 -31.86 -0.22
CA MET A 225 -7.62 -31.18 0.95
C MET A 225 -6.13 -30.86 0.74
N ASP A 226 -5.78 -29.62 1.02
CA ASP A 226 -4.40 -29.15 1.08
C ASP A 226 -4.08 -28.76 2.53
N PHE A 227 -2.99 -29.31 3.07
CA PHE A 227 -2.58 -29.02 4.44
C PHE A 227 -1.62 -27.85 4.45
N GLY A 228 -2.05 -26.75 5.06
CA GLY A 228 -1.18 -25.60 5.33
C GLY A 228 -0.07 -25.96 6.33
N TYR A 229 1.06 -25.27 6.20
CA TYR A 229 2.20 -25.41 7.10
C TYR A 229 2.52 -24.05 7.75
N THR A 230 2.65 -24.04 9.08
CA THR A 230 2.96 -22.86 9.89
C THR A 230 1.89 -21.75 9.77
N ASN A 231 2.07 -20.76 8.90
CA ASN A 231 1.15 -19.63 8.71
C ASN A 231 0.25 -19.79 7.48
N ASP A 232 0.33 -20.91 6.79
CA ASP A 232 -0.45 -21.19 5.61
C ASP A 232 -1.73 -21.94 5.99
N PRO A 233 -2.94 -21.44 5.69
CA PRO A 233 -4.17 -22.09 6.09
C PRO A 233 -4.37 -23.40 5.32
N SER A 234 -4.87 -24.43 6.00
CA SER A 234 -5.35 -25.63 5.32
C SER A 234 -6.62 -25.32 4.54
N SER A 235 -6.74 -25.86 3.33
CA SER A 235 -7.91 -25.69 2.48
C SER A 235 -8.62 -27.02 2.25
N LEU A 236 -9.95 -27.02 2.28
CA LEU A 236 -10.80 -28.14 1.92
C LEU A 236 -11.78 -27.69 0.83
N ILE A 237 -11.75 -28.33 -0.32
CA ILE A 237 -12.65 -28.07 -1.43
C ILE A 237 -13.51 -29.28 -1.75
N ALA A 238 -14.74 -29.04 -2.20
CA ALA A 238 -15.63 -30.07 -2.73
C ALA A 238 -15.83 -29.82 -4.22
N LEU A 239 -15.59 -30.82 -5.05
CA LEU A 239 -15.76 -30.77 -6.49
C LEU A 239 -17.11 -31.36 -6.87
N TYR A 240 -17.92 -30.58 -7.58
CA TYR A 240 -19.23 -31.01 -8.06
C TYR A 240 -19.25 -31.04 -9.59
N LYS A 241 -20.03 -31.96 -10.15
CA LYS A 241 -20.35 -31.99 -11.58
C LYS A 241 -21.76 -31.46 -11.79
N TYR A 242 -21.90 -30.52 -12.73
CA TYR A 242 -23.19 -29.96 -13.16
C TYR A 242 -23.16 -29.70 -14.66
N ASN A 243 -24.17 -30.19 -15.39
CA ASN A 243 -24.31 -30.00 -16.85
C ASN A 243 -23.06 -30.27 -17.67
N ASN A 244 -22.35 -31.39 -17.39
CA ASN A 244 -21.06 -31.77 -17.98
C ASN A 244 -19.90 -30.79 -17.74
N ALA A 245 -20.03 -29.84 -16.81
CA ALA A 245 -18.96 -29.01 -16.29
C ALA A 245 -18.56 -29.45 -14.86
N TYR A 246 -17.35 -29.07 -14.45
CA TYR A 246 -16.78 -29.36 -13.12
C TYR A 246 -16.56 -28.08 -12.35
#